data_cca09b745c8f2c17d2c582b7176d5678
#
_entry.id   cca09b745c8f2c17d2c582b7176d5678
#
_cell.length_a   1.000
_cell.length_b   1.000
_cell.length_c   1.000
_cell.angle_alpha   90.00
_cell.angle_beta   90.00
_cell.angle_gamma   90.00
#
_symmetry.space_group_name_H-M   'P 1'
#
loop_
_entity.id
_entity.type
_entity.pdbx_description
1 polymer ?
#
loop_
_entity_poly.entity_id
_entity_poly.type
_entity_poly.pdbx_seq_one_letter_code
_entity_poly.pdbx_strand_id
1 'polypeptide(L)'
;KLITGLGNPGDRYEFTRHNVGFLFVDELREKFIYEKGFEVSDWRVQDTFKSEICFLKRGSTIIAILQKPLTFMNNSGEAVSKVIDKFDIKDIESDFLLVHDDLDIPLGKFKIQKGKSPIGHNGIKSVEEHLKDKDFRRIRIGVENRNGRNIPGEDYVLTKFSKEEQTLLNEVIENSIQGILADIIYHPGVV
;
A
#
# COMPACT_ATOMS: atom_id res chain seq x y z
N LYS A 1 -1.05 12.41 6.18
CA LYS A 1 -1.68 11.10 5.83
C LYS A 1 -0.69 9.96 6.01
N LEU A 2 -1.20 8.74 6.30
CA LEU A 2 -0.44 7.50 6.23
C LEU A 2 -0.89 6.69 5.01
N ILE A 3 0.06 6.31 4.18
CA ILE A 3 -0.18 5.45 3.01
C ILE A 3 0.67 4.19 3.18
N THR A 4 0.03 3.08 3.47
CA THR A 4 0.70 1.80 3.70
C THR A 4 0.50 0.87 2.50
N GLY A 5 1.59 0.44 1.89
CA GLY A 5 1.59 -0.68 0.95
C GLY A 5 1.78 -1.99 1.70
N LEU A 6 0.92 -2.98 1.46
CA LEU A 6 1.12 -4.33 1.99
C LEU A 6 2.07 -5.15 1.13
N GLY A 7 2.88 -5.98 1.78
CA GLY A 7 3.84 -6.88 1.16
C GLY A 7 4.57 -7.72 2.21
N ASN A 8 5.38 -8.66 1.74
CA ASN A 8 6.30 -9.46 2.55
C ASN A 8 7.74 -8.96 2.35
N PRO A 9 8.54 -8.84 3.41
CA PRO A 9 9.93 -8.44 3.30
C PRO A 9 10.82 -9.56 2.72
N GLY A 10 11.89 -9.15 2.02
CA GLY A 10 12.93 -10.02 1.48
C GLY A 10 12.83 -10.29 -0.01
N ASP A 11 13.98 -10.49 -0.65
CA ASP A 11 14.19 -10.52 -2.11
C ASP A 11 13.36 -11.58 -2.83
N ARG A 12 13.06 -12.68 -2.16
CA ARG A 12 12.22 -13.74 -2.74
C ARG A 12 10.79 -13.31 -3.06
N TYR A 13 10.28 -12.29 -2.33
CA TYR A 13 8.92 -11.77 -2.49
C TYR A 13 8.85 -10.54 -3.40
N GLU A 14 10.01 -10.02 -3.76
CA GLU A 14 10.11 -8.90 -4.67
C GLU A 14 9.39 -9.23 -5.99
N PHE A 15 8.57 -8.30 -6.47
CA PHE A 15 7.74 -8.45 -7.67
C PHE A 15 6.71 -9.61 -7.63
N THR A 16 6.40 -10.16 -6.46
CA THR A 16 5.25 -11.05 -6.32
C THR A 16 3.94 -10.25 -6.31
N ARG A 17 2.84 -10.93 -6.62
CA ARG A 17 1.50 -10.30 -6.60
C ARG A 17 1.16 -9.75 -5.23
N HIS A 18 1.53 -10.47 -4.18
CA HIS A 18 1.28 -10.05 -2.79
C HIS A 18 2.07 -8.80 -2.36
N ASN A 19 3.11 -8.42 -3.14
CA ASN A 19 3.91 -7.23 -2.89
C ASN A 19 3.48 -6.02 -3.73
N VAL A 20 2.34 -6.08 -4.41
CA VAL A 20 1.87 -4.95 -5.22
C VAL A 20 1.69 -3.66 -4.42
N GLY A 21 1.37 -3.77 -3.12
CA GLY A 21 1.32 -2.62 -2.23
C GLY A 21 2.69 -1.95 -2.03
N PHE A 22 3.77 -2.73 -1.90
CA PHE A 22 5.14 -2.22 -1.85
C PHE A 22 5.51 -1.51 -3.16
N LEU A 23 5.24 -2.14 -4.30
CA LEU A 23 5.49 -1.55 -5.62
C LEU A 23 4.74 -0.22 -5.79
N PHE A 24 3.51 -0.13 -5.32
CA PHE A 24 2.72 1.09 -5.37
C PHE A 24 3.35 2.24 -4.58
N VAL A 25 3.77 2.01 -3.33
CA VAL A 25 4.36 3.08 -2.52
C VAL A 25 5.75 3.47 -2.99
N ASP A 26 6.50 2.55 -3.64
CA ASP A 26 7.75 2.88 -4.31
C ASP A 26 7.50 3.82 -5.50
N GLU A 27 6.54 3.49 -6.37
CA GLU A 27 6.18 4.31 -7.53
C GLU A 27 5.62 5.68 -7.11
N LEU A 28 4.81 5.71 -6.05
CA LEU A 28 4.30 6.96 -5.48
C LEU A 28 5.45 7.85 -4.98
N ARG A 29 6.44 7.26 -4.29
CA ARG A 29 7.65 7.97 -3.86
C ARG A 29 8.39 8.55 -5.06
N GLU A 30 8.67 7.75 -6.08
CA GLU A 30 9.38 8.19 -7.29
C GLU A 30 8.65 9.35 -7.97
N LYS A 31 7.34 9.31 -8.05
CA LYS A 31 6.54 10.40 -8.61
C LYS A 31 6.76 11.72 -7.86
N PHE A 32 6.76 11.69 -6.52
CA PHE A 32 6.96 12.89 -5.72
C PHE A 32 8.40 13.43 -5.73
N ILE A 33 9.42 12.63 -6.05
CA ILE A 33 10.80 13.11 -6.23
C ILE A 33 10.89 14.16 -7.36
N TYR A 34 10.07 14.00 -8.39
CA TYR A 34 10.04 14.92 -9.54
C TYR A 34 8.95 15.99 -9.45
N GLU A 35 8.12 15.97 -8.40
CA GLU A 35 7.03 16.93 -8.21
C GLU A 35 7.55 18.20 -7.54
N LYS A 36 7.33 19.37 -8.20
CA LYS A 36 7.85 20.67 -7.71
C LYS A 36 7.23 21.06 -6.38
N GLY A 37 8.09 21.52 -5.47
CA GLY A 37 7.67 22.00 -4.16
C GLY A 37 7.50 20.91 -3.10
N PHE A 38 7.92 19.69 -3.41
CA PHE A 38 7.97 18.61 -2.45
C PHE A 38 9.40 18.17 -2.16
N GLU A 39 9.62 17.71 -0.95
CA GLU A 39 10.84 17.05 -0.50
C GLU A 39 10.48 15.61 -0.11
N VAL A 40 11.26 14.66 -0.61
CA VAL A 40 11.03 13.23 -0.40
C VAL A 40 12.23 12.64 0.30
N SER A 41 12.03 12.01 1.45
CA SER A 41 13.13 11.33 2.13
C SER A 41 13.50 10.02 1.44
N ASP A 42 14.69 9.49 1.76
CA ASP A 42 14.98 8.10 1.46
C ASP A 42 14.12 7.16 2.32
N TRP A 43 13.93 5.93 1.83
CA TRP A 43 13.43 4.85 2.65
C TRP A 43 14.38 4.59 3.82
N ARG A 44 13.84 4.50 5.03
CA ARG A 44 14.61 4.18 6.23
C ARG A 44 13.92 3.10 7.03
N VAL A 45 14.66 2.06 7.34
CA VAL A 45 14.21 1.04 8.29
C VAL A 45 14.06 1.67 9.67
N GLN A 46 12.90 1.47 10.26
CA GLN A 46 12.54 1.92 11.60
C GLN A 46 12.11 0.71 12.44
N ASP A 47 13.03 0.15 13.18
CA ASP A 47 12.80 -1.06 13.98
C ASP A 47 11.64 -0.88 14.97
N THR A 48 11.50 0.31 15.54
CA THR A 48 10.40 0.65 16.46
C THR A 48 9.04 0.46 15.79
N PHE A 49 8.93 0.73 14.50
CA PHE A 49 7.70 0.59 13.72
C PHE A 49 7.66 -0.73 12.94
N LYS A 50 8.73 -1.53 12.97
CA LYS A 50 8.87 -2.73 12.15
C LYS A 50 8.56 -2.45 10.67
N SER A 51 9.07 -1.34 10.16
CA SER A 51 8.70 -0.82 8.82
C SER A 51 9.85 -0.07 8.18
N GLU A 52 9.86 -0.03 6.85
CA GLU A 52 10.48 1.06 6.11
C GLU A 52 9.51 2.23 6.02
N ILE A 53 10.04 3.43 6.29
CA ILE A 53 9.29 4.69 6.28
C ILE A 53 9.95 5.68 5.34
N CYS A 54 9.14 6.38 4.57
CA CYS A 54 9.52 7.53 3.77
C CYS A 54 8.56 8.69 4.06
N PHE A 55 9.09 9.92 4.12
CA PHE A 55 8.30 11.13 4.36
C PHE A 55 8.18 11.96 3.09
N LEU A 56 6.96 12.36 2.78
CA LEU A 56 6.68 13.39 1.78
C LEU A 56 6.44 14.70 2.51
N LYS A 57 7.18 15.75 2.16
CA LYS A 57 7.12 17.06 2.82
C LYS A 57 6.85 18.18 1.83
N ARG A 58 6.22 19.24 2.31
CA ARG A 58 6.13 20.53 1.66
C ARG A 58 6.64 21.60 2.62
N GLY A 59 7.86 22.12 2.37
CA GLY A 59 8.58 22.91 3.34
C GLY A 59 8.82 22.13 4.63
N SER A 60 8.45 22.68 5.80
CA SER A 60 8.62 22.00 7.08
C SER A 60 7.51 20.99 7.42
N THR A 61 6.44 20.92 6.62
CA THR A 61 5.25 20.12 6.93
C THR A 61 5.34 18.74 6.29
N ILE A 62 5.13 17.69 7.10
CA ILE A 62 4.92 16.32 6.59
C ILE A 62 3.50 16.23 6.06
N ILE A 63 3.34 15.99 4.75
CA ILE A 63 2.03 15.85 4.12
C ILE A 63 1.57 14.40 4.03
N ALA A 64 2.54 13.47 3.89
CA ALA A 64 2.26 12.05 3.94
C ALA A 64 3.46 11.25 4.45
N ILE A 65 3.14 10.11 5.05
CA ILE A 65 4.07 9.07 5.46
C ILE A 65 3.79 7.87 4.58
N LEU A 66 4.80 7.39 3.86
CA LEU A 66 4.75 6.14 3.12
C LEU A 66 5.33 5.03 4.00
N GLN A 67 4.65 3.90 4.07
CA GLN A 67 5.03 2.78 4.93
C GLN A 67 5.04 1.47 4.15
N LYS A 68 6.12 0.69 4.34
CA LYS A 68 6.21 -0.74 4.01
C LYS A 68 6.40 -1.51 5.31
N PRO A 69 5.41 -2.27 5.80
CA PRO A 69 5.58 -3.17 6.95
C PRO A 69 6.67 -4.21 6.67
N LEU A 70 7.64 -4.34 7.57
CA LEU A 70 8.68 -5.38 7.50
C LEU A 70 8.30 -6.64 8.31
N THR A 71 7.09 -6.68 8.81
CA THR A 71 6.44 -7.90 9.30
C THR A 71 6.02 -8.77 8.11
N PHE A 72 5.82 -10.06 8.32
CA PHE A 72 5.13 -10.84 7.30
C PHE A 72 3.67 -10.43 7.22
N MET A 73 3.03 -10.72 6.07
CA MET A 73 1.68 -10.27 5.72
C MET A 73 0.65 -10.43 6.86
N ASN A 74 0.63 -11.57 7.53
CA ASN A 74 -0.29 -11.87 8.64
C ASN A 74 -0.08 -11.00 9.90
N ASN A 75 1.03 -10.26 10.00
CA ASN A 75 1.35 -9.39 11.13
C ASN A 75 1.44 -7.90 10.72
N SER A 76 0.98 -7.55 9.52
CA SER A 76 1.08 -6.16 9.01
C SER A 76 0.38 -5.14 9.93
N GLY A 77 -0.70 -5.54 10.59
CA GLY A 77 -1.45 -4.65 11.49
C GLY A 77 -0.63 -4.14 12.68
N GLU A 78 0.30 -4.96 13.21
CA GLU A 78 1.20 -4.52 14.28
C GLU A 78 2.08 -3.34 13.84
N ALA A 79 2.62 -3.40 12.63
CA ALA A 79 3.46 -2.34 12.09
C ALA A 79 2.64 -1.08 11.77
N VAL A 80 1.44 -1.25 11.24
CA VAL A 80 0.52 -0.13 10.91
C VAL A 80 0.09 0.61 12.17
N SER A 81 -0.39 -0.11 13.20
CA SER A 81 -0.84 0.53 14.45
C SER A 81 0.25 1.35 15.12
N LYS A 82 1.51 0.86 15.12
CA LYS A 82 2.64 1.59 15.70
C LYS A 82 2.90 2.94 15.02
N VAL A 83 2.73 3.03 13.71
CA VAL A 83 2.89 4.31 12.97
C VAL A 83 1.70 5.22 13.25
N ILE A 84 0.48 4.71 13.24
CA ILE A 84 -0.74 5.46 13.56
C ILE A 84 -0.63 6.08 14.96
N ASP A 85 -0.24 5.29 15.96
CA ASP A 85 -0.09 5.74 17.35
C ASP A 85 1.02 6.79 17.47
N LYS A 86 2.17 6.57 16.83
CA LYS A 86 3.33 7.47 16.92
C LYS A 86 3.05 8.85 16.34
N PHE A 87 2.33 8.90 15.22
CA PHE A 87 2.03 10.14 14.49
C PHE A 87 0.64 10.70 14.84
N ASP A 88 -0.02 10.11 15.84
CA ASP A 88 -1.31 10.55 16.36
C ASP A 88 -2.39 10.72 15.28
N ILE A 89 -2.44 9.75 14.34
CA ILE A 89 -3.41 9.77 13.25
C ILE A 89 -4.80 9.43 13.81
N LYS A 90 -5.61 10.44 14.03
CA LYS A 90 -6.94 10.31 14.67
C LYS A 90 -8.04 9.91 13.70
N ASP A 91 -8.02 10.49 12.53
CA ASP A 91 -9.05 10.25 11.51
C ASP A 91 -8.58 9.14 10.54
N ILE A 92 -8.78 7.88 10.99
CA ILE A 92 -8.41 6.71 10.20
C ILE A 92 -9.15 6.67 8.85
N GLU A 93 -10.39 7.14 8.84
CA GLU A 93 -11.22 7.15 7.64
C GLU A 93 -10.64 8.04 6.53
N SER A 94 -10.13 9.23 6.90
CA SER A 94 -9.64 10.23 5.95
C SER A 94 -8.13 10.22 5.77
N ASP A 95 -7.37 9.85 6.81
CA ASP A 95 -5.92 10.01 6.86
C ASP A 95 -5.13 8.70 6.75
N PHE A 96 -5.81 7.56 6.72
CA PHE A 96 -5.18 6.27 6.46
C PHE A 96 -5.64 5.66 5.14
N LEU A 97 -4.67 5.25 4.32
CA LEU A 97 -4.87 4.59 3.03
C LEU A 97 -4.05 3.30 2.98
N LEU A 98 -4.73 2.18 2.78
CA LEU A 98 -4.11 0.86 2.63
C LEU A 98 -4.10 0.42 1.18
N VAL A 99 -2.94 -0.01 0.67
CA VAL A 99 -2.78 -0.51 -0.70
C VAL A 99 -2.44 -1.99 -0.66
N HIS A 100 -3.17 -2.80 -1.42
CA HIS A 100 -3.01 -4.25 -1.40
C HIS A 100 -3.44 -4.92 -2.71
N ASP A 101 -3.03 -6.17 -2.92
CA ASP A 101 -3.48 -7.03 -4.00
C ASP A 101 -4.91 -7.54 -3.78
N ASP A 102 -5.58 -7.86 -4.88
CA ASP A 102 -6.94 -8.37 -4.82
C ASP A 102 -7.21 -9.39 -5.93
N LEU A 103 -7.55 -10.62 -5.53
CA LEU A 103 -7.90 -11.73 -6.43
C LEU A 103 -9.33 -11.64 -6.99
N ASP A 104 -10.19 -10.80 -6.42
CA ASP A 104 -11.56 -10.58 -6.93
C ASP A 104 -11.58 -9.53 -8.06
N ILE A 105 -10.42 -8.94 -8.38
CA ILE A 105 -10.27 -7.91 -9.41
C ILE A 105 -9.28 -8.41 -10.46
N PRO A 106 -9.66 -8.39 -11.75
CA PRO A 106 -8.74 -8.76 -12.84
C PRO A 106 -7.49 -7.88 -12.87
N LEU A 107 -6.36 -8.45 -13.25
CA LEU A 107 -5.15 -7.70 -13.57
C LEU A 107 -5.45 -6.61 -14.60
N GLY A 108 -4.88 -5.42 -14.44
CA GLY A 108 -5.20 -4.26 -15.28
C GLY A 108 -6.38 -3.42 -14.75
N LYS A 109 -6.93 -3.76 -13.59
CA LYS A 109 -8.02 -3.02 -12.93
C LYS A 109 -7.66 -2.69 -11.49
N PHE A 110 -8.26 -1.62 -10.94
CA PHE A 110 -8.19 -1.28 -9.53
C PHE A 110 -9.52 -0.70 -9.04
N LYS A 111 -9.67 -0.61 -7.72
CA LYS A 111 -10.78 0.08 -7.06
C LYS A 111 -10.29 0.87 -5.86
N ILE A 112 -10.81 2.07 -5.69
CA ILE A 112 -10.66 2.87 -4.47
C ILE A 112 -11.97 2.77 -3.70
N GLN A 113 -11.96 2.23 -2.50
CA GLN A 113 -13.19 2.04 -1.69
C GLN A 113 -12.85 2.07 -0.20
N LYS A 114 -13.92 2.21 0.62
CA LYS A 114 -13.91 2.03 2.07
C LYS A 114 -14.54 0.71 2.47
N GLY A 115 -14.17 0.21 3.64
CA GLY A 115 -14.91 -0.78 4.42
C GLY A 115 -15.13 -2.15 3.78
N LYS A 116 -14.58 -2.39 2.59
CA LYS A 116 -14.77 -3.66 1.89
C LYS A 116 -13.47 -4.46 1.82
N SER A 117 -13.43 -5.60 2.48
CA SER A 117 -12.29 -6.51 2.51
C SER A 117 -12.46 -7.63 1.48
N PRO A 118 -11.42 -7.99 0.72
CA PRO A 118 -11.42 -9.22 -0.04
C PRO A 118 -11.44 -10.42 0.92
N ILE A 119 -12.05 -11.51 0.47
CA ILE A 119 -12.11 -12.74 1.26
C ILE A 119 -10.70 -13.35 1.33
N GLY A 120 -10.24 -13.65 2.55
CA GLY A 120 -9.02 -14.41 2.76
C GLY A 120 -7.70 -13.63 2.72
N HIS A 121 -7.70 -12.31 2.62
CA HIS A 121 -6.46 -11.53 2.63
C HIS A 121 -5.93 -11.31 4.05
N ASN A 122 -4.91 -12.08 4.46
CA ASN A 122 -4.37 -12.08 5.83
C ASN A 122 -3.83 -10.71 6.29
N GLY A 123 -3.21 -9.94 5.40
CA GLY A 123 -2.68 -8.61 5.74
C GLY A 123 -3.80 -7.63 6.10
N ILE A 124 -4.88 -7.61 5.35
CA ILE A 124 -6.04 -6.75 5.64
C ILE A 124 -6.67 -7.18 6.96
N LYS A 125 -6.90 -8.49 7.16
CA LYS A 125 -7.43 -9.02 8.42
C LYS A 125 -6.57 -8.57 9.60
N SER A 126 -5.26 -8.68 9.49
CA SER A 126 -4.33 -8.23 10.53
C SER A 126 -4.47 -6.73 10.83
N VAL A 127 -4.59 -5.87 9.80
CA VAL A 127 -4.78 -4.42 9.98
C VAL A 127 -6.10 -4.13 10.66
N GLU A 128 -7.20 -4.73 10.20
CA GLU A 128 -8.54 -4.54 10.79
C GLU A 128 -8.60 -4.97 12.27
N GLU A 129 -7.96 -6.07 12.62
CA GLU A 129 -7.90 -6.58 14.00
C GLU A 129 -7.11 -5.64 14.93
N HIS A 130 -5.97 -5.10 14.46
CA HIS A 130 -5.16 -4.19 15.29
C HIS A 130 -5.79 -2.81 15.42
N LEU A 131 -6.38 -2.27 14.36
CA LEU A 131 -7.04 -0.97 14.41
C LEU A 131 -8.43 -1.04 15.04
N LYS A 132 -9.03 -2.24 15.13
CA LYS A 132 -10.43 -2.47 15.54
C LYS A 132 -11.40 -1.63 14.70
N ASP A 133 -11.02 -1.35 13.47
CA ASP A 133 -11.74 -0.54 12.51
C ASP A 133 -11.62 -1.15 11.11
N LYS A 134 -12.64 -0.96 10.30
CA LYS A 134 -12.71 -1.41 8.90
C LYS A 134 -12.98 -0.25 7.93
N ASP A 135 -13.36 0.90 8.44
CA ASP A 135 -13.86 2.03 7.66
C ASP A 135 -12.74 2.99 7.22
N PHE A 136 -11.60 2.42 6.82
CA PHE A 136 -10.53 3.14 6.17
C PHE A 136 -10.51 2.91 4.65
N ARG A 137 -9.88 3.84 3.95
CA ARG A 137 -9.74 3.81 2.50
C ARG A 137 -8.76 2.75 2.05
N ARG A 138 -9.05 2.10 0.93
CA ARG A 138 -8.19 1.08 0.30
C ARG A 138 -8.06 1.31 -1.18
N ILE A 139 -6.84 1.10 -1.70
CA ILE A 139 -6.61 0.86 -3.11
C ILE A 139 -6.45 -0.65 -3.27
N ARG A 140 -7.42 -1.25 -3.95
CA ARG A 140 -7.48 -2.66 -4.26
C ARG A 140 -6.96 -2.85 -5.68
N ILE A 141 -5.72 -3.34 -5.81
CA ILE A 141 -5.08 -3.57 -7.12
C ILE A 141 -5.35 -4.99 -7.55
N GLY A 142 -6.00 -5.14 -8.70
CA GLY A 142 -6.34 -6.44 -9.26
C GLY A 142 -5.09 -7.20 -9.71
N VAL A 143 -5.00 -8.46 -9.29
CA VAL A 143 -3.90 -9.35 -9.65
C VAL A 143 -4.39 -10.67 -10.28
N GLU A 144 -5.71 -10.84 -10.42
CA GLU A 144 -6.29 -12.06 -10.99
C GLU A 144 -5.98 -12.16 -12.49
N ASN A 145 -5.23 -13.19 -12.87
CA ASN A 145 -4.92 -13.54 -14.26
C ASN A 145 -4.60 -15.03 -14.40
N ARG A 146 -5.24 -15.89 -13.60
CA ARG A 146 -5.03 -17.35 -13.68
C ARG A 146 -5.56 -17.96 -14.97
N ASN A 147 -6.51 -17.31 -15.65
CA ASN A 147 -7.05 -17.75 -16.94
C ASN A 147 -7.51 -19.23 -16.93
N GLY A 148 -8.25 -19.60 -15.88
CA GLY A 148 -8.77 -20.97 -15.71
C GLY A 148 -7.76 -22.00 -15.15
N ARG A 149 -6.50 -21.61 -14.89
CA ARG A 149 -5.53 -22.48 -14.22
C ARG A 149 -5.97 -22.70 -12.76
N ASN A 150 -5.99 -23.95 -12.34
CA ASN A 150 -6.37 -24.31 -10.96
C ASN A 150 -5.18 -24.13 -10.01
N ILE A 151 -4.88 -22.88 -9.68
CA ILE A 151 -3.82 -22.51 -8.73
C ILE A 151 -4.51 -21.93 -7.47
N PRO A 152 -4.26 -22.48 -6.27
CA PRO A 152 -4.77 -21.90 -5.02
C PRO A 152 -4.40 -20.44 -4.89
N GLY A 153 -5.31 -19.60 -4.35
CA GLY A 153 -5.07 -18.17 -4.23
C GLY A 153 -3.82 -17.82 -3.42
N GLU A 154 -3.60 -18.54 -2.32
CA GLU A 154 -2.44 -18.38 -1.44
C GLU A 154 -1.10 -18.66 -2.15
N ASP A 155 -1.06 -19.63 -3.05
CA ASP A 155 0.13 -19.91 -3.85
C ASP A 155 0.29 -18.88 -4.99
N TYR A 156 -0.83 -18.49 -5.60
CA TYR A 156 -0.83 -17.58 -6.74
C TYR A 156 -0.34 -16.18 -6.37
N VAL A 157 -0.72 -15.64 -5.22
CA VAL A 157 -0.27 -14.31 -4.79
C VAL A 157 1.23 -14.26 -4.49
N LEU A 158 1.88 -15.40 -4.26
CA LEU A 158 3.32 -15.53 -4.08
C LEU A 158 4.09 -15.72 -5.40
N THR A 159 3.40 -15.84 -6.53
CA THR A 159 4.05 -15.89 -7.84
C THR A 159 4.44 -14.50 -8.33
N LYS A 160 5.54 -14.41 -9.08
CA LYS A 160 5.98 -13.15 -9.70
C LYS A 160 5.14 -12.84 -10.95
N PHE A 161 5.00 -11.56 -11.26
CA PHE A 161 4.41 -11.12 -12.52
C PHE A 161 5.32 -11.47 -13.71
N SER A 162 4.72 -11.91 -14.85
CA SER A 162 5.45 -12.00 -16.11
C SER A 162 5.80 -10.59 -16.64
N LYS A 163 6.65 -10.51 -17.68
CA LYS A 163 7.00 -9.21 -18.27
C LYS A 163 5.79 -8.49 -18.87
N GLU A 164 4.89 -9.23 -19.48
CA GLU A 164 3.63 -8.71 -20.04
C GLU A 164 2.69 -8.22 -18.94
N GLU A 165 2.60 -8.98 -17.85
CA GLU A 165 1.81 -8.61 -16.68
C GLU A 165 2.36 -7.36 -15.98
N GLN A 166 3.69 -7.20 -15.93
CA GLN A 166 4.34 -6.00 -15.36
C GLN A 166 3.97 -4.73 -16.11
N THR A 167 3.84 -4.78 -17.43
CA THR A 167 3.39 -3.62 -18.22
C THR A 167 1.99 -3.18 -17.81
N LEU A 168 1.05 -4.11 -17.72
CA LEU A 168 -0.31 -3.83 -17.26
C LEU A 168 -0.34 -3.35 -15.81
N LEU A 169 0.50 -3.92 -14.96
CA LEU A 169 0.61 -3.53 -13.56
C LEU A 169 1.09 -2.09 -13.41
N ASN A 170 2.12 -1.68 -14.16
CA ASN A 170 2.66 -0.33 -14.12
C ASN A 170 1.59 0.70 -14.53
N GLU A 171 0.82 0.44 -15.58
CA GLU A 171 -0.29 1.28 -16.00
C GLU A 171 -1.36 1.42 -14.90
N VAL A 172 -1.70 0.33 -14.23
CA VAL A 172 -2.69 0.31 -13.14
C VAL A 172 -2.18 1.08 -11.92
N ILE A 173 -0.91 0.90 -11.54
CA ILE A 173 -0.31 1.64 -10.43
C ILE A 173 -0.31 3.13 -10.75
N GLU A 174 0.15 3.55 -11.93
CA GLU A 174 0.13 4.96 -12.34
C GLU A 174 -1.27 5.55 -12.30
N ASN A 175 -2.27 4.87 -12.88
CA ASN A 175 -3.66 5.32 -12.88
C ASN A 175 -4.25 5.41 -11.46
N SER A 176 -3.90 4.48 -10.59
CA SER A 176 -4.37 4.49 -9.20
C SER A 176 -3.72 5.60 -8.36
N ILE A 177 -2.45 5.91 -8.62
CA ILE A 177 -1.76 7.07 -8.04
C ILE A 177 -2.44 8.37 -8.47
N GLN A 178 -2.75 8.53 -9.76
CA GLN A 178 -3.49 9.70 -10.26
C GLN A 178 -4.82 9.88 -9.53
N GLY A 179 -5.51 8.78 -9.22
CA GLY A 179 -6.81 8.79 -8.50
C GLY A 179 -6.73 9.34 -7.07
N ILE A 180 -5.55 9.40 -6.46
CA ILE A 180 -5.37 9.89 -5.07
C ILE A 180 -4.45 11.12 -4.98
N LEU A 181 -3.81 11.52 -6.08
CA LEU A 181 -2.78 12.55 -6.06
C LEU A 181 -3.32 13.90 -5.54
N ALA A 182 -4.50 14.31 -6.01
CA ALA A 182 -5.16 15.53 -5.55
C ALA A 182 -5.45 15.51 -4.04
N ASP A 183 -5.84 14.36 -3.50
CA ASP A 183 -6.11 14.20 -2.08
C ASP A 183 -4.84 14.32 -1.21
N ILE A 184 -3.71 13.83 -1.69
CA ILE A 184 -2.42 13.99 -1.01
C ILE A 184 -1.95 15.46 -1.07
N ILE A 185 -2.07 16.11 -2.22
CA ILE A 185 -1.55 17.46 -2.47
C ILE A 185 -2.38 18.54 -1.79
N TYR A 186 -3.71 18.45 -1.85
CA TYR A 186 -4.62 19.53 -1.44
C TYR A 186 -5.32 19.28 -0.11
N HIS A 187 -5.32 18.05 0.38
CA HIS A 187 -5.90 17.68 1.67
C HIS A 187 -4.87 16.92 2.52
N PRO A 188 -3.69 17.53 2.79
CA PRO A 188 -2.70 16.87 3.62
C PRO A 188 -3.32 16.63 5.00
N GLY A 189 -3.22 15.40 5.50
CA GLY A 189 -3.54 15.13 6.89
C GLY A 189 -2.62 15.94 7.80
N VAL A 190 -3.14 16.38 8.92
CA VAL A 190 -2.32 17.07 9.95
C VAL A 190 -1.51 16.00 10.67
N VAL A 191 -0.20 15.98 10.49
CA VAL A 191 0.76 15.18 11.25
C VAL A 191 1.73 16.12 11.94
#